data_dd215badc8c0d31067bbfe51f130501b
#
_entry.id   dd215badc8c0d31067bbfe51f130501b
#
_cell.length_a   1.000
_cell.length_b   1.000
_cell.length_c   1.000
_cell.angle_alpha   90.00
_cell.angle_beta   90.00
_cell.angle_gamma   90.00
#
_symmetry.space_group_name_H-M   'P 1'
#
loop_
_entity.id
_entity.type
_entity.pdbx_description
1 polymer ?
#
loop_
_entity_poly.entity_id
_entity_poly.type
_entity_poly.pdbx_seq_one_letter_code
_entity_poly.pdbx_strand_id
1 'polypeptide(L)'
;MYKRQGSPQGGNLSPLLANIYLNEFDQEYQKRGVVFVRYADDIVLLAKSERAAKRLLETSTKYLEGPLKLKVNQEKSRVVSVFAIRTFKFLGFTLGKNGKGIYVRVHGKSWKKMKSKLKELSSRRSVQSIRPALAKIKVYMCGWLNYYGIAEMKNRIEELNKWLYHRIRMCIWKQWKKPRTKVKNLRKMGVPEDLAWQAGNSRRGYWFTTQTVAVNMAMTKERLISSGFYDLAIAYQSVHVNC
;
A
#
# COMPACT_ATOMS: atom_id res chain seq x y z
N MET A 1 22.59 -1.58 40.67
CA MET A 1 21.19 -2.04 40.64
C MET A 1 20.88 -2.40 39.19
N TYR A 2 20.92 -3.68 38.79
CA TYR A 2 20.61 -4.10 37.44
C TYR A 2 19.10 -3.95 37.20
N LYS A 3 18.70 -3.01 36.34
CA LYS A 3 17.31 -2.97 35.87
C LYS A 3 17.02 -4.28 35.13
N ARG A 4 16.10 -5.09 35.66
CA ARG A 4 15.55 -6.25 34.97
C ARG A 4 14.76 -5.74 33.76
N GLN A 5 15.45 -5.53 32.67
CA GLN A 5 14.79 -5.25 31.38
C GLN A 5 14.56 -6.59 30.70
N GLY A 6 13.38 -6.74 30.10
CA GLY A 6 13.06 -7.91 29.28
C GLY A 6 13.97 -8.00 28.05
N SER A 7 13.61 -8.83 27.09
CA SER A 7 14.34 -8.99 25.81
C SER A 7 14.51 -7.65 25.11
N PRO A 8 15.71 -7.34 24.57
CA PRO A 8 15.92 -6.08 23.86
C PRO A 8 14.98 -5.97 22.65
N GLN A 9 14.43 -4.77 22.46
CA GLN A 9 13.53 -4.49 21.35
C GLN A 9 14.28 -4.69 20.01
N GLY A 10 13.76 -5.56 19.12
CA GLY A 10 14.42 -5.91 17.84
C GLY A 10 15.39 -7.08 17.92
N GLY A 11 15.51 -7.77 19.06
CA GLY A 11 16.30 -9.00 19.16
C GLY A 11 15.69 -10.14 18.31
N ASN A 12 16.53 -10.97 17.68
CA ASN A 12 16.10 -12.06 16.80
C ASN A 12 15.19 -13.09 17.49
N LEU A 13 15.33 -13.28 18.79
CA LEU A 13 14.52 -14.20 19.60
C LEU A 13 13.22 -13.58 20.14
N SER A 14 13.10 -12.25 20.11
CA SER A 14 11.94 -11.57 20.68
C SER A 14 10.60 -12.03 20.12
N PRO A 15 10.43 -12.24 18.79
CA PRO A 15 9.15 -12.75 18.25
C PRO A 15 8.83 -14.17 18.69
N LEU A 16 9.85 -15.03 18.81
CA LEU A 16 9.68 -16.41 19.27
C LEU A 16 9.25 -16.44 20.75
N LEU A 17 9.95 -15.71 21.60
CA LEU A 17 9.63 -15.61 23.02
C LEU A 17 8.24 -15.02 23.26
N ALA A 18 7.84 -13.99 22.48
CA ALA A 18 6.50 -13.44 22.55
C ALA A 18 5.43 -14.46 22.16
N ASN A 19 5.68 -15.28 21.13
CA ASN A 19 4.75 -16.34 20.73
C ASN A 19 4.64 -17.45 21.78
N ILE A 20 5.75 -17.88 22.37
CA ILE A 20 5.74 -18.88 23.45
C ILE A 20 4.93 -18.33 24.65
N TYR A 21 5.18 -17.09 25.04
CA TYR A 21 4.53 -16.46 26.18
C TYR A 21 3.02 -16.28 25.97
N LEU A 22 2.60 -15.82 24.80
CA LEU A 22 1.19 -15.63 24.45
C LEU A 22 0.46 -16.92 24.08
N ASN A 23 1.16 -18.05 23.96
CA ASN A 23 0.52 -19.35 23.74
C ASN A 23 -0.44 -19.74 24.86
N GLU A 24 -0.18 -19.32 26.10
CA GLU A 24 -1.13 -19.54 27.20
C GLU A 24 -2.47 -18.83 26.95
N PHE A 25 -2.43 -17.62 26.43
CA PHE A 25 -3.63 -16.89 26.00
C PHE A 25 -4.35 -17.64 24.87
N ASP A 26 -3.62 -18.11 23.88
CA ASP A 26 -4.19 -18.82 22.73
C ASP A 26 -4.90 -20.09 23.17
N GLN A 27 -4.27 -20.90 24.01
CA GLN A 27 -4.86 -22.13 24.54
C GLN A 27 -6.10 -21.87 25.40
N GLU A 28 -6.07 -20.86 26.29
CA GLU A 28 -7.19 -20.51 27.13
C GLU A 28 -8.41 -20.06 26.30
N TYR A 29 -8.21 -19.22 25.30
CA TYR A 29 -9.30 -18.72 24.46
C TYR A 29 -9.81 -19.77 23.47
N GLN A 30 -8.96 -20.69 23.04
CA GLN A 30 -9.37 -21.87 22.27
C GLN A 30 -10.25 -22.81 23.13
N LYS A 31 -9.89 -23.11 24.40
CA LYS A 31 -10.71 -23.89 25.33
C LYS A 31 -12.08 -23.25 25.55
N ARG A 32 -12.16 -21.92 25.60
CA ARG A 32 -13.43 -21.18 25.72
C ARG A 32 -14.28 -21.18 24.45
N GLY A 33 -13.80 -21.75 23.33
CA GLY A 33 -14.49 -21.74 22.03
C GLY A 33 -14.60 -20.35 21.40
N VAL A 34 -13.72 -19.42 21.76
CA VAL A 34 -13.70 -18.08 21.19
C VAL A 34 -12.95 -18.12 19.86
N VAL A 35 -13.56 -17.62 18.79
CA VAL A 35 -12.89 -17.47 17.50
C VAL A 35 -12.01 -16.23 17.56
N PHE A 36 -10.72 -16.41 17.34
CA PHE A 36 -9.76 -15.32 17.37
C PHE A 36 -8.65 -15.50 16.34
N VAL A 37 -7.98 -14.40 16.02
CA VAL A 37 -6.77 -14.37 15.19
C VAL A 37 -5.72 -13.54 15.92
N ARG A 38 -4.53 -14.10 16.09
CA ARG A 38 -3.39 -13.37 16.67
C ARG A 38 -2.22 -13.34 15.70
N TYR A 39 -1.60 -12.18 15.61
CA TYR A 39 -0.32 -11.99 14.92
C TYR A 39 0.61 -11.18 15.84
N ALA A 40 1.59 -11.86 16.42
CA ALA A 40 2.43 -11.32 17.48
C ALA A 40 1.58 -10.77 18.64
N ASP A 41 1.66 -9.47 18.90
CA ASP A 41 0.91 -8.72 19.92
C ASP A 41 -0.46 -8.20 19.45
N ASP A 42 -0.74 -8.24 18.15
CA ASP A 42 -2.03 -7.83 17.60
C ASP A 42 -3.04 -8.99 17.67
N ILE A 43 -4.13 -8.82 18.44
CA ILE A 43 -5.18 -9.83 18.67
C ILE A 43 -6.53 -9.29 18.16
N VAL A 44 -7.26 -10.13 17.44
CA VAL A 44 -8.65 -9.88 17.04
C VAL A 44 -9.53 -10.99 17.57
N LEU A 45 -10.52 -10.64 18.39
CA LEU A 45 -11.52 -11.56 18.92
C LEU A 45 -12.86 -11.33 18.22
N LEU A 46 -13.53 -12.40 17.82
CA LEU A 46 -14.82 -12.32 17.13
C LEU A 46 -15.95 -12.64 18.11
N ALA A 47 -17.03 -11.86 18.05
CA ALA A 47 -18.22 -12.04 18.88
C ALA A 47 -19.49 -11.87 18.05
N LYS A 48 -20.56 -12.58 18.44
CA LYS A 48 -21.85 -12.53 17.76
C LYS A 48 -22.69 -11.29 18.11
N SER A 49 -22.37 -10.60 19.22
CA SER A 49 -23.09 -9.40 19.67
C SER A 49 -22.17 -8.38 20.31
N GLU A 50 -22.58 -7.12 20.34
CA GLU A 50 -21.81 -6.04 20.97
C GLU A 50 -21.60 -6.29 22.47
N ARG A 51 -22.61 -6.80 23.17
CA ARG A 51 -22.50 -7.17 24.60
C ARG A 51 -21.43 -8.26 24.82
N ALA A 52 -21.41 -9.28 23.96
CA ALA A 52 -20.40 -10.32 24.02
C ALA A 52 -19.00 -9.78 23.68
N ALA A 53 -18.88 -8.87 22.71
CA ALA A 53 -17.62 -8.24 22.35
C ALA A 53 -17.05 -7.38 23.47
N LYS A 54 -17.89 -6.59 24.16
CA LYS A 54 -17.48 -5.80 25.34
C LYS A 54 -16.98 -6.71 26.46
N ARG A 55 -17.71 -7.77 26.77
CA ARG A 55 -17.32 -8.77 27.77
C ARG A 55 -16.02 -9.48 27.40
N LEU A 56 -15.82 -9.83 26.12
CA LEU A 56 -14.56 -10.42 25.66
C LEU A 56 -13.39 -9.44 25.80
N LEU A 57 -13.58 -8.16 25.49
CA LEU A 57 -12.55 -7.14 25.68
C LEU A 57 -12.14 -7.03 27.17
N GLU A 58 -13.11 -6.96 28.08
CA GLU A 58 -12.85 -6.89 29.53
C GLU A 58 -12.14 -8.15 30.05
N THR A 59 -12.65 -9.33 29.68
CA THR A 59 -12.07 -10.59 30.14
C THR A 59 -10.69 -10.85 29.57
N SER A 60 -10.44 -10.50 28.30
CA SER A 60 -9.11 -10.62 27.69
C SER A 60 -8.12 -9.64 28.31
N THR A 61 -8.53 -8.40 28.58
CA THR A 61 -7.69 -7.43 29.29
C THR A 61 -7.31 -7.95 30.69
N LYS A 62 -8.29 -8.41 31.47
CA LYS A 62 -8.04 -9.01 32.81
C LYS A 62 -7.09 -10.21 32.77
N TYR A 63 -7.22 -11.07 31.76
CA TYR A 63 -6.35 -12.23 31.59
C TYR A 63 -4.91 -11.83 31.21
N LEU A 64 -4.76 -10.87 30.27
CA LEU A 64 -3.45 -10.40 29.85
C LEU A 64 -2.73 -9.63 30.97
N GLU A 65 -3.45 -8.79 31.73
CA GLU A 65 -2.86 -7.95 32.78
C GLU A 65 -2.65 -8.71 34.13
N GLY A 66 -3.51 -9.66 34.44
CA GLY A 66 -3.43 -10.47 35.67
C GLY A 66 -2.42 -11.62 35.51
N PRO A 67 -2.83 -12.79 34.99
CA PRO A 67 -1.96 -13.96 34.85
C PRO A 67 -0.69 -13.70 34.08
N LEU A 68 -0.80 -13.06 32.91
CA LEU A 68 0.34 -12.81 31.99
C LEU A 68 1.13 -11.53 32.30
N LYS A 69 0.66 -10.68 33.22
CA LYS A 69 1.33 -9.42 33.60
C LYS A 69 1.72 -8.52 32.42
N LEU A 70 0.97 -8.57 31.33
CA LEU A 70 1.15 -7.77 30.13
C LEU A 70 0.25 -6.53 30.20
N LYS A 71 0.76 -5.38 29.77
CA LYS A 71 -0.02 -4.14 29.74
C LYS A 71 -0.78 -4.02 28.41
N VAL A 72 -2.11 -3.96 28.47
CA VAL A 72 -2.96 -3.75 27.30
C VAL A 72 -3.04 -2.26 26.94
N ASN A 73 -2.83 -1.93 25.67
CA ASN A 73 -2.99 -0.55 25.19
C ASN A 73 -4.48 -0.25 24.96
N GLN A 74 -5.10 0.39 25.94
CA GLN A 74 -6.53 0.71 25.94
C GLN A 74 -6.95 1.69 24.81
N GLU A 75 -6.07 2.60 24.41
CA GLU A 75 -6.37 3.53 23.30
C GLU A 75 -6.52 2.82 21.93
N LYS A 76 -5.78 1.72 21.77
CA LYS A 76 -5.82 0.92 20.53
C LYS A 76 -6.83 -0.22 20.59
N SER A 77 -7.18 -0.69 21.80
CA SER A 77 -8.10 -1.79 22.01
C SER A 77 -9.55 -1.28 22.03
N ARG A 78 -10.35 -1.78 21.11
CA ARG A 78 -11.73 -1.32 20.96
C ARG A 78 -12.65 -2.37 20.35
N VAL A 79 -13.91 -2.29 20.68
CA VAL A 79 -14.97 -3.03 20.00
C VAL A 79 -15.34 -2.33 18.70
N VAL A 80 -15.42 -3.09 17.62
CA VAL A 80 -15.79 -2.59 16.29
C VAL A 80 -16.96 -3.43 15.77
N SER A 81 -18.05 -2.77 15.39
CA SER A 81 -19.18 -3.42 14.74
C SER A 81 -18.86 -3.82 13.31
N VAL A 82 -19.38 -4.97 12.86
CA VAL A 82 -19.34 -5.42 11.48
C VAL A 82 -20.03 -4.41 10.54
N PHE A 83 -20.96 -3.58 11.04
CA PHE A 83 -21.60 -2.51 10.27
C PHE A 83 -20.73 -1.25 10.16
N ALA A 84 -19.73 -1.07 11.04
CA ALA A 84 -18.77 0.03 11.04
C ALA A 84 -17.35 -0.41 10.62
N ILE A 85 -17.26 -1.40 9.76
CA ILE A 85 -16.04 -2.09 9.30
C ILE A 85 -14.94 -1.12 8.79
N ARG A 86 -15.29 0.04 8.27
CA ARG A 86 -14.32 1.03 7.74
C ARG A 86 -13.31 1.53 8.78
N THR A 87 -13.64 1.43 10.05
CA THR A 87 -12.76 1.83 11.17
C THR A 87 -11.84 0.71 11.64
N PHE A 88 -12.12 -0.53 11.26
CA PHE A 88 -11.30 -1.68 11.58
C PHE A 88 -9.96 -1.61 10.84
N LYS A 89 -8.88 -1.91 11.55
CA LYS A 89 -7.55 -2.00 10.98
C LYS A 89 -6.80 -3.16 11.62
N PHE A 90 -6.37 -4.11 10.80
CA PHE A 90 -5.52 -5.23 11.23
C PHE A 90 -4.44 -5.46 10.17
N LEU A 91 -3.17 -5.47 10.55
CA LEU A 91 -2.02 -5.68 9.68
C LEU A 91 -2.00 -4.79 8.41
N GLY A 92 -2.51 -3.58 8.51
CA GLY A 92 -2.58 -2.65 7.37
C GLY A 92 -3.77 -2.87 6.44
N PHE A 93 -4.60 -3.87 6.72
CA PHE A 93 -5.85 -4.14 6.02
C PHE A 93 -7.07 -3.56 6.76
N THR A 94 -8.17 -3.51 6.07
CA THR A 94 -9.52 -3.25 6.59
C THR A 94 -10.49 -4.14 5.84
N LEU A 95 -11.71 -4.24 6.33
CA LEU A 95 -12.76 -4.99 5.67
C LEU A 95 -13.70 -4.04 4.90
N GLY A 96 -14.31 -4.51 3.86
CA GLY A 96 -15.42 -3.89 3.14
C GLY A 96 -16.60 -4.83 3.10
N LYS A 97 -17.78 -4.28 2.82
CA LYS A 97 -19.01 -5.06 2.60
C LYS A 97 -19.62 -4.63 1.27
N ASN A 98 -20.02 -5.61 0.46
CA ASN A 98 -20.78 -5.43 -0.77
C ASN A 98 -21.96 -6.42 -0.79
N GLY A 99 -22.75 -6.44 -1.87
CA GLY A 99 -23.87 -7.36 -2.01
C GLY A 99 -23.49 -8.86 -2.01
N LYS A 100 -22.22 -9.19 -2.26
CA LYS A 100 -21.68 -10.55 -2.23
C LYS A 100 -21.11 -10.96 -0.85
N GLY A 101 -21.00 -10.02 0.09
CA GLY A 101 -20.48 -10.30 1.43
C GLY A 101 -19.36 -9.36 1.90
N ILE A 102 -18.51 -9.88 2.79
CA ILE A 102 -17.37 -9.17 3.35
C ILE A 102 -16.12 -9.48 2.52
N TYR A 103 -15.33 -8.47 2.21
CA TYR A 103 -14.09 -8.60 1.48
C TYR A 103 -12.95 -7.78 2.09
N VAL A 104 -11.72 -8.19 1.83
CA VAL A 104 -10.52 -7.54 2.36
C VAL A 104 -10.15 -6.33 1.52
N ARG A 105 -9.81 -5.22 2.17
CA ARG A 105 -9.35 -3.97 1.55
C ARG A 105 -8.05 -3.50 2.19
N VAL A 106 -7.27 -2.76 1.44
CA VAL A 106 -6.12 -2.02 1.99
C VAL A 106 -6.60 -0.84 2.82
N HIS A 107 -6.11 -0.73 4.05
CA HIS A 107 -6.45 0.39 4.94
C HIS A 107 -5.96 1.73 4.36
N GLY A 108 -6.76 2.79 4.55
CA GLY A 108 -6.49 4.11 3.98
C GLY A 108 -5.13 4.71 4.34
N LYS A 109 -4.64 4.48 5.56
CA LYS A 109 -3.29 4.93 5.99
C LYS A 109 -2.18 4.20 5.20
N SER A 110 -2.31 2.88 4.99
CA SER A 110 -1.37 2.07 4.21
C SER A 110 -1.33 2.52 2.74
N TRP A 111 -2.50 2.79 2.16
CA TRP A 111 -2.62 3.34 0.82
C TRP A 111 -1.98 4.72 0.67
N LYS A 112 -2.24 5.63 1.61
CA LYS A 112 -1.62 6.96 1.62
C LYS A 112 -0.10 6.89 1.72
N LYS A 113 0.43 6.02 2.60
CA LYS A 113 1.88 5.80 2.75
C LYS A 113 2.51 5.32 1.44
N MET A 114 1.91 4.34 0.78
CA MET A 114 2.35 3.84 -0.53
C MET A 114 2.35 4.94 -1.59
N LYS A 115 1.24 5.67 -1.74
CA LYS A 115 1.12 6.77 -2.72
C LYS A 115 2.12 7.89 -2.46
N SER A 116 2.40 8.22 -1.19
CA SER A 116 3.46 9.16 -0.81
C SER A 116 4.85 8.67 -1.25
N LYS A 117 5.16 7.39 -1.04
CA LYS A 117 6.45 6.82 -1.46
C LYS A 117 6.61 6.82 -2.98
N LEU A 118 5.57 6.46 -3.71
CA LEU A 118 5.57 6.57 -5.18
C LEU A 118 5.73 8.02 -5.65
N LYS A 119 5.12 8.99 -4.95
CA LYS A 119 5.28 10.42 -5.24
C LYS A 119 6.73 10.87 -5.06
N GLU A 120 7.40 10.40 -4.05
CA GLU A 120 8.83 10.64 -3.80
C GLU A 120 9.70 10.02 -4.92
N LEU A 121 9.53 8.71 -5.18
CA LEU A 121 10.29 7.96 -6.19
C LEU A 121 10.10 8.50 -7.63
N SER A 122 8.93 9.08 -7.93
CA SER A 122 8.59 9.70 -9.21
C SER A 122 8.64 11.22 -9.16
N SER A 123 9.45 11.81 -8.29
CA SER A 123 9.59 13.26 -8.19
C SER A 123 10.46 13.80 -9.31
N ARG A 124 9.92 14.72 -10.13
CA ARG A 124 10.67 15.39 -11.18
C ARG A 124 11.87 16.20 -10.69
N ARG A 125 11.97 16.45 -9.39
CA ARG A 125 13.09 17.20 -8.78
C ARG A 125 14.27 16.28 -8.50
N SER A 126 14.00 15.06 -8.02
CA SER A 126 15.01 14.08 -7.60
C SER A 126 15.37 13.05 -8.69
N VAL A 127 14.51 12.84 -9.68
CA VAL A 127 14.76 11.89 -10.76
C VAL A 127 15.73 12.48 -11.79
N GLN A 128 16.99 12.09 -11.72
CA GLN A 128 18.02 12.47 -12.70
C GLN A 128 17.98 11.58 -13.95
N SER A 129 17.74 10.29 -13.79
CA SER A 129 17.57 9.31 -14.86
C SER A 129 16.30 8.49 -14.66
N ILE A 130 15.59 8.20 -15.76
CA ILE A 130 14.33 7.46 -15.70
C ILE A 130 14.53 6.00 -15.38
N ARG A 131 15.52 5.31 -15.97
CA ARG A 131 15.72 3.87 -15.76
C ARG A 131 15.92 3.47 -14.29
N PRO A 132 16.83 4.12 -13.52
CA PRO A 132 16.95 3.81 -12.10
C PRO A 132 15.69 4.13 -11.28
N ALA A 133 14.95 5.18 -11.65
CA ALA A 133 13.71 5.51 -10.98
C ALA A 133 12.63 4.43 -11.21
N LEU A 134 12.49 3.94 -12.44
CA LEU A 134 11.58 2.84 -12.77
C LEU A 134 11.96 1.55 -12.03
N ALA A 135 13.26 1.23 -11.95
CA ALA A 135 13.74 0.07 -11.20
C ALA A 135 13.37 0.16 -9.69
N LYS A 136 13.60 1.32 -9.07
CA LYS A 136 13.22 1.55 -7.67
C LYS A 136 11.70 1.44 -7.44
N ILE A 137 10.90 1.99 -8.36
CA ILE A 137 9.44 1.86 -8.32
C ILE A 137 9.01 0.40 -8.45
N LYS A 138 9.60 -0.36 -9.37
CA LYS A 138 9.33 -1.79 -9.55
C LYS A 138 9.59 -2.57 -8.28
N VAL A 139 10.80 -2.45 -7.70
CA VAL A 139 11.17 -3.16 -6.46
C VAL A 139 10.20 -2.83 -5.33
N TYR A 140 9.89 -1.55 -5.14
CA TYR A 140 8.95 -1.13 -4.09
C TYR A 140 7.54 -1.70 -4.31
N MET A 141 7.04 -1.65 -5.55
CA MET A 141 5.68 -2.11 -5.85
C MET A 141 5.55 -3.63 -5.89
N CYS A 142 6.60 -4.37 -6.29
CA CYS A 142 6.61 -5.82 -6.16
C CYS A 142 6.41 -6.23 -4.69
N GLY A 143 7.21 -5.70 -3.76
CA GLY A 143 7.08 -6.01 -2.35
C GLY A 143 5.71 -5.59 -1.78
N TRP A 144 5.20 -4.43 -2.21
CA TRP A 144 3.89 -3.95 -1.76
C TRP A 144 2.73 -4.82 -2.30
N LEU A 145 2.76 -5.21 -3.57
CA LEU A 145 1.73 -6.07 -4.17
C LEU A 145 1.79 -7.50 -3.61
N ASN A 146 2.97 -8.05 -3.36
CA ASN A 146 3.09 -9.37 -2.74
C ASN A 146 2.44 -9.43 -1.35
N TYR A 147 2.48 -8.32 -0.59
CA TYR A 147 1.84 -8.25 0.72
C TYR A 147 0.34 -7.92 0.64
N TYR A 148 -0.03 -6.93 -0.17
CA TYR A 148 -1.40 -6.41 -0.24
C TYR A 148 -2.24 -6.99 -1.39
N GLY A 149 -1.70 -7.86 -2.22
CA GLY A 149 -2.34 -8.40 -3.41
C GLY A 149 -3.62 -9.21 -3.14
N ILE A 150 -3.75 -9.77 -1.94
CA ILE A 150 -4.97 -10.46 -1.48
C ILE A 150 -6.19 -9.53 -1.33
N ALA A 151 -5.95 -8.20 -1.25
CA ALA A 151 -7.03 -7.23 -1.07
C ALA A 151 -7.70 -6.88 -2.39
N GLU A 152 -9.03 -6.71 -2.38
CA GLU A 152 -9.76 -6.21 -3.53
C GLU A 152 -9.49 -4.71 -3.76
N MET A 153 -8.76 -4.40 -4.84
CA MET A 153 -8.37 -3.04 -5.15
C MET A 153 -8.22 -2.73 -6.65
N LYS A 154 -8.83 -3.54 -7.54
CA LYS A 154 -8.69 -3.42 -9.00
C LYS A 154 -8.80 -1.97 -9.49
N ASN A 155 -9.94 -1.33 -9.27
CA ASN A 155 -10.18 0.05 -9.75
C ASN A 155 -9.17 1.04 -9.18
N ARG A 156 -8.81 0.91 -7.89
CA ARG A 156 -7.82 1.78 -7.25
C ARG A 156 -6.41 1.59 -7.81
N ILE A 157 -6.03 0.38 -8.19
CA ILE A 157 -4.76 0.07 -8.84
C ILE A 157 -4.73 0.65 -10.25
N GLU A 158 -5.81 0.55 -11.00
CA GLU A 158 -5.92 1.14 -12.34
C GLU A 158 -5.79 2.67 -12.31
N GLU A 159 -6.47 3.33 -11.38
CA GLU A 159 -6.33 4.79 -11.16
C GLU A 159 -4.91 5.18 -10.75
N LEU A 160 -4.30 4.41 -9.84
CA LEU A 160 -2.93 4.62 -9.40
C LEU A 160 -1.95 4.47 -10.56
N ASN A 161 -2.17 3.46 -11.40
CA ASN A 161 -1.36 3.18 -12.58
C ASN A 161 -1.42 4.34 -13.58
N LYS A 162 -2.63 4.83 -13.90
CA LYS A 162 -2.84 6.04 -14.75
C LYS A 162 -2.12 7.26 -14.18
N TRP A 163 -2.25 7.50 -12.87
CA TRP A 163 -1.56 8.59 -12.20
C TRP A 163 -0.03 8.44 -12.26
N LEU A 164 0.49 7.21 -12.09
CA LEU A 164 1.93 6.95 -12.13
C LEU A 164 2.50 7.12 -13.55
N TYR A 165 1.79 6.66 -14.60
CA TYR A 165 2.14 6.94 -15.99
C TYR A 165 2.31 8.43 -16.24
N HIS A 166 1.35 9.23 -15.80
CA HIS A 166 1.43 10.68 -15.98
C HIS A 166 2.65 11.27 -15.27
N ARG A 167 2.96 10.82 -14.05
CA ARG A 167 4.15 11.29 -13.33
C ARG A 167 5.45 10.93 -14.02
N ILE A 168 5.54 9.74 -14.58
CA ILE A 168 6.73 9.32 -15.35
C ILE A 168 6.89 10.15 -16.63
N ARG A 169 5.81 10.36 -17.38
CA ARG A 169 5.82 11.28 -18.54
C ARG A 169 6.33 12.66 -18.14
N MET A 170 5.87 13.20 -17.02
CA MET A 170 6.32 14.49 -16.51
C MET A 170 7.83 14.51 -16.18
N CYS A 171 8.37 13.41 -15.65
CA CYS A 171 9.82 13.30 -15.41
C CYS A 171 10.61 13.27 -16.72
N ILE A 172 10.17 12.49 -17.70
CA ILE A 172 10.78 12.44 -19.05
C ILE A 172 10.73 13.80 -19.70
N TRP A 173 9.57 14.45 -19.67
CA TRP A 173 9.36 15.78 -20.24
C TRP A 173 10.30 16.83 -19.65
N LYS A 174 10.53 16.78 -18.33
CA LYS A 174 11.48 17.67 -17.66
C LYS A 174 12.92 17.41 -18.12
N GLN A 175 13.31 16.15 -18.35
CA GLN A 175 14.66 15.81 -18.80
C GLN A 175 14.99 16.34 -20.19
N TRP A 176 13.99 16.53 -21.04
CA TRP A 176 14.19 17.10 -22.38
C TRP A 176 14.45 18.61 -22.41
N LYS A 177 14.53 19.25 -21.30
CA LYS A 177 14.88 20.65 -21.00
C LYS A 177 14.45 21.67 -22.05
N LYS A 178 15.14 21.70 -23.23
CA LYS A 178 14.97 22.70 -24.30
C LYS A 178 13.79 22.38 -25.23
N PRO A 179 13.04 23.41 -25.74
CA PRO A 179 11.93 23.19 -26.68
C PRO A 179 12.35 22.39 -27.91
N ARG A 180 13.48 22.73 -28.53
CA ARG A 180 14.01 21.99 -29.68
C ARG A 180 14.22 20.50 -29.41
N THR A 181 14.74 20.16 -28.22
CA THR A 181 14.92 18.76 -27.82
C THR A 181 13.58 18.03 -27.64
N LYS A 182 12.57 18.71 -27.08
CA LYS A 182 11.22 18.17 -26.93
C LYS A 182 10.60 17.89 -28.30
N VAL A 183 10.64 18.84 -29.22
CA VAL A 183 10.14 18.69 -30.59
C VAL A 183 10.85 17.54 -31.31
N LYS A 184 12.19 17.51 -31.28
CA LYS A 184 13.00 16.44 -31.88
C LYS A 184 12.59 15.06 -31.36
N ASN A 185 12.43 14.91 -30.04
CA ASN A 185 12.04 13.63 -29.42
C ASN A 185 10.60 13.24 -29.76
N LEU A 186 9.66 14.18 -29.78
CA LEU A 186 8.28 13.93 -30.19
C LEU A 186 8.20 13.44 -31.63
N ARG A 187 8.91 14.12 -32.56
CA ARG A 187 8.97 13.71 -33.98
C ARG A 187 9.59 12.34 -34.14
N LYS A 188 10.68 12.04 -33.43
CA LYS A 188 11.30 10.70 -33.43
C LYS A 188 10.33 9.60 -32.95
N MET A 189 9.37 9.98 -32.12
CA MET A 189 8.33 9.06 -31.61
C MET A 189 7.07 9.02 -32.49
N GLY A 190 7.08 9.64 -33.67
CA GLY A 190 5.98 9.59 -34.65
C GLY A 190 4.87 10.60 -34.40
N VAL A 191 5.12 11.68 -33.66
CA VAL A 191 4.15 12.77 -33.50
C VAL A 191 4.24 13.72 -34.69
N PRO A 192 3.09 14.13 -35.30
CA PRO A 192 3.03 15.14 -36.34
C PRO A 192 3.77 16.44 -35.97
N GLU A 193 4.37 17.10 -36.94
CA GLU A 193 5.25 18.24 -36.70
C GLU A 193 4.55 19.38 -35.97
N ASP A 194 3.37 19.74 -36.43
CA ASP A 194 2.56 20.81 -35.82
C ASP A 194 2.26 20.56 -34.33
N LEU A 195 1.81 19.35 -34.01
CA LEU A 195 1.56 18.97 -32.65
C LEU A 195 2.83 18.91 -31.78
N ALA A 196 3.95 18.50 -32.39
CA ALA A 196 5.23 18.47 -31.69
C ALA A 196 5.73 19.88 -31.37
N TRP A 197 5.62 20.84 -32.32
CA TRP A 197 5.95 22.23 -32.10
C TRP A 197 5.03 22.90 -31.07
N GLN A 198 3.73 22.67 -31.16
CA GLN A 198 2.76 23.20 -30.21
C GLN A 198 3.05 22.72 -28.76
N ALA A 199 3.29 21.41 -28.59
CA ALA A 199 3.60 20.85 -27.29
C ALA A 199 4.97 21.29 -26.78
N GLY A 200 6.00 21.29 -27.64
CA GLY A 200 7.38 21.63 -27.28
C GLY A 200 7.56 23.07 -26.82
N ASN A 201 6.80 24.01 -27.39
CA ASN A 201 6.81 25.45 -27.07
C ASN A 201 5.74 25.83 -26.02
N SER A 202 4.95 24.87 -25.54
CA SER A 202 3.93 25.16 -24.55
C SER A 202 4.53 25.79 -23.28
N ARG A 203 4.01 26.96 -22.89
CA ARG A 203 4.33 27.66 -21.65
C ARG A 203 3.55 27.13 -20.44
N ARG A 204 2.62 26.19 -20.68
CA ARG A 204 1.83 25.57 -19.60
C ARG A 204 2.71 24.67 -18.75
N GLY A 205 2.32 24.48 -17.47
CA GLY A 205 3.07 23.64 -16.53
C GLY A 205 3.24 22.19 -17.00
N TYR A 206 4.30 21.55 -16.54
CA TYR A 206 4.66 20.16 -16.93
C TYR A 206 3.51 19.17 -16.80
N TRP A 207 2.71 19.30 -15.74
CA TRP A 207 1.57 18.42 -15.48
C TRP A 207 0.52 18.52 -16.60
N PHE A 208 0.17 19.72 -17.01
CA PHE A 208 -0.78 19.95 -18.09
C PHE A 208 -0.22 19.46 -19.44
N THR A 209 1.02 19.86 -19.76
CA THR A 209 1.61 19.56 -21.08
C THR A 209 1.72 18.06 -21.32
N THR A 210 2.00 17.27 -20.26
CA THR A 210 2.11 15.81 -20.37
C THR A 210 0.77 15.07 -20.47
N GLN A 211 -0.35 15.79 -20.46
CA GLN A 211 -1.69 15.27 -20.78
C GLN A 211 -2.12 15.55 -22.21
N THR A 212 -1.37 16.36 -22.96
CA THR A 212 -1.70 16.69 -24.34
C THR A 212 -1.63 15.48 -25.26
N VAL A 213 -2.38 15.53 -26.36
CA VAL A 213 -2.41 14.47 -27.37
C VAL A 213 -1.01 14.13 -27.86
N ALA A 214 -0.19 15.13 -28.18
CA ALA A 214 1.18 14.95 -28.64
C ALA A 214 2.03 14.09 -27.70
N VAL A 215 2.00 14.37 -26.39
CA VAL A 215 2.78 13.61 -25.40
C VAL A 215 2.20 12.22 -25.16
N ASN A 216 0.87 12.08 -25.21
CA ASN A 216 0.22 10.78 -25.10
C ASN A 216 0.53 9.87 -26.30
N MET A 217 0.55 10.42 -27.52
CA MET A 217 0.97 9.69 -28.73
C MET A 217 2.44 9.26 -28.68
N ALA A 218 3.34 10.14 -28.20
CA ALA A 218 4.74 9.83 -28.08
C ALA A 218 5.05 8.79 -27.00
N MET A 219 4.46 8.96 -25.82
CA MET A 219 4.73 8.15 -24.64
C MET A 219 3.52 7.25 -24.31
N THR A 220 3.23 6.33 -25.23
CA THR A 220 2.16 5.34 -25.03
C THR A 220 2.47 4.42 -23.86
N LYS A 221 1.44 3.70 -23.39
CA LYS A 221 1.57 2.70 -22.32
C LYS A 221 2.60 1.63 -22.71
N GLU A 222 2.52 1.12 -23.93
CA GLU A 222 3.38 0.06 -24.46
C GLU A 222 4.85 0.49 -24.49
N ARG A 223 5.12 1.72 -24.95
CA ARG A 223 6.48 2.28 -24.96
C ARG A 223 7.06 2.49 -23.58
N LEU A 224 6.24 2.87 -22.62
CA LEU A 224 6.71 3.00 -21.24
C LEU A 224 6.99 1.65 -20.61
N ILE A 225 6.16 0.63 -20.89
CA ILE A 225 6.39 -0.74 -20.42
C ILE A 225 7.68 -1.30 -21.05
N SER A 226 7.88 -1.15 -22.36
CA SER A 226 9.13 -1.59 -23.02
C SER A 226 10.37 -0.85 -22.50
N SER A 227 10.20 0.35 -21.95
CA SER A 227 11.26 1.12 -21.29
C SER A 227 11.51 0.72 -19.83
N GLY A 228 10.79 -0.30 -19.32
CA GLY A 228 10.94 -0.83 -17.96
C GLY A 228 9.91 -0.31 -16.95
N PHE A 229 8.83 0.33 -17.41
CA PHE A 229 7.73 0.69 -16.50
C PHE A 229 7.00 -0.57 -16.01
N TYR A 230 6.85 -0.66 -14.70
CA TYR A 230 6.13 -1.76 -14.07
C TYR A 230 4.63 -1.46 -14.05
N ASP A 231 3.86 -2.14 -14.92
CA ASP A 231 2.41 -1.98 -14.98
C ASP A 231 1.75 -2.64 -13.76
N LEU A 232 1.19 -1.79 -12.91
CA LEU A 232 0.59 -2.24 -11.64
C LEU A 232 -0.70 -3.03 -11.85
N ALA A 233 -1.45 -2.77 -12.93
CA ALA A 233 -2.70 -3.47 -13.20
C ALA A 233 -2.42 -4.91 -13.65
N ILE A 234 -1.45 -5.11 -14.54
CA ILE A 234 -1.01 -6.44 -14.98
C ILE A 234 -0.43 -7.22 -13.81
N ALA A 235 0.45 -6.57 -13.02
CA ALA A 235 1.08 -7.20 -11.87
C ALA A 235 0.08 -7.59 -10.78
N TYR A 236 -0.94 -6.76 -10.54
CA TYR A 236 -2.00 -7.08 -9.58
C TYR A 236 -2.84 -8.28 -10.06
N GLN A 237 -3.16 -8.34 -11.34
CA GLN A 237 -3.89 -9.47 -11.89
C GLN A 237 -3.12 -10.78 -11.74
N SER A 238 -1.81 -10.80 -12.00
CA SER A 238 -0.99 -12.00 -11.86
C SER A 238 -0.89 -12.49 -10.40
N VAL A 239 -0.86 -11.59 -9.42
CA VAL A 239 -0.83 -11.95 -8.00
C VAL A 239 -2.21 -12.43 -7.54
N HIS A 240 -3.28 -11.79 -8.01
CA HIS A 240 -4.65 -12.06 -7.54
C HIS A 240 -5.27 -13.33 -8.16
N VAL A 241 -4.81 -13.75 -9.34
CA VAL A 241 -5.23 -15.02 -9.98
C VAL A 241 -4.58 -16.23 -9.33
N ASN A 242 -3.41 -16.04 -8.67
CA ASN A 242 -2.67 -17.11 -8.00
C ASN A 242 -3.02 -17.25 -6.50
N CYS A 243 -3.99 -16.50 -6.00
CA CYS A 243 -4.57 -16.59 -4.67
C CYS A 243 -6.00 -17.12 -4.74
#